data_891311952875a69590a336a1e8802f3b
#
_entry.id   891311952875a69590a336a1e8802f3b
#
_cell.length_a   1.000
_cell.length_b   1.000
_cell.length_c   1.000
_cell.angle_alpha   90.00
_cell.angle_beta   90.00
_cell.angle_gamma   90.00
#
_symmetry.space_group_name_H-M   'P 1'
#
loop_
_entity.id
_entity.type
_entity.pdbx_description
1 polymer ?
#
loop_
_entity_poly.entity_id
_entity_poly.type
_entity_poly.pdbx_seq_one_letter_code
_entity_poly.pdbx_strand_id
1 'polypeptide(L)'
;IRAHNPEYVLILAGDHIYKMDYGPMIAYHVEHDADMTVGCLDVPIDRAKAFGVMTMDESGRVVRFQEKPEQPDPVPGRDDVALASMGIYVFKTEFLFDQLIQDADETYSDHDFGKDIIPHILESARVMAYPFREASTGRQAYWRDVGTVDSFWRANLELVDITPELNIYDS
;
A
#
# COMPACT_ATOMS: atom_id res chain seq x y z
N ILE A 1 16.83 0.29 -13.39
CA ILE A 1 15.85 -0.78 -13.63
C ILE A 1 16.05 -1.36 -15.02
N ARG A 2 16.01 -0.58 -16.12
CA ARG A 2 16.14 -1.09 -17.51
C ARG A 2 17.38 -1.98 -17.75
N ALA A 3 18.52 -1.68 -17.10
CA ALA A 3 19.76 -2.44 -17.26
C ALA A 3 19.67 -3.89 -16.75
N HIS A 4 18.76 -4.18 -15.82
CA HIS A 4 18.55 -5.50 -15.22
C HIS A 4 17.35 -6.24 -15.80
N ASN A 5 16.49 -5.55 -16.55
CA ASN A 5 15.28 -6.06 -17.18
C ASN A 5 14.45 -7.00 -16.26
N PRO A 6 14.08 -6.56 -15.03
CA PRO A 6 13.28 -7.38 -14.13
C PRO A 6 11.87 -7.54 -14.69
N GLU A 7 11.22 -8.65 -14.36
CA GLU A 7 9.81 -8.89 -14.73
C GLU A 7 8.86 -8.05 -13.88
N TYR A 8 9.21 -7.88 -12.60
CA TYR A 8 8.43 -7.11 -11.63
C TYR A 8 9.29 -6.06 -10.94
N VAL A 9 8.65 -4.96 -10.52
CA VAL A 9 9.26 -3.91 -9.72
C VAL A 9 8.48 -3.76 -8.43
N LEU A 10 9.19 -3.85 -7.30
CA LEU A 10 8.67 -3.52 -5.97
C LEU A 10 9.07 -2.09 -5.62
N ILE A 11 8.06 -1.27 -5.29
CA ILE A 11 8.24 0.11 -4.84
C ILE A 11 7.86 0.19 -3.36
N LEU A 12 8.71 0.80 -2.55
CA LEU A 12 8.52 0.94 -1.11
C LEU A 12 8.54 2.41 -0.72
N ALA A 13 7.61 2.81 0.16
CA ALA A 13 7.69 4.10 0.83
C ALA A 13 8.88 4.13 1.81
N GLY A 14 9.49 5.31 1.99
CA GLY A 14 10.70 5.48 2.77
C GLY A 14 10.49 5.90 4.23
N ASP A 15 9.25 6.15 4.66
CA ASP A 15 8.87 6.72 5.94
C ASP A 15 7.91 5.84 6.77
N HIS A 16 8.03 4.53 6.61
CA HIS A 16 7.21 3.54 7.33
C HIS A 16 8.09 2.56 8.11
N ILE A 17 7.60 2.14 9.29
CA ILE A 17 8.22 1.10 10.11
C ILE A 17 7.33 -0.14 10.09
N TYR A 18 7.87 -1.24 9.59
CA TYR A 18 7.20 -2.54 9.51
C TYR A 18 8.22 -3.66 9.27
N LYS A 19 7.80 -4.91 9.44
CA LYS A 19 8.58 -6.09 9.06
C LYS A 19 7.73 -6.94 8.13
N MET A 20 8.18 -7.14 6.89
CA MET A 20 7.41 -7.82 5.85
C MET A 20 8.31 -8.71 5.01
N ASP A 21 7.88 -9.95 4.79
CA ASP A 21 8.36 -10.77 3.68
C ASP A 21 7.57 -10.38 2.42
N TYR A 22 8.26 -9.87 1.41
CA TYR A 22 7.62 -9.46 0.15
C TYR A 22 7.33 -10.63 -0.79
N GLY A 23 7.91 -11.81 -0.54
CA GLY A 23 7.70 -12.99 -1.37
C GLY A 23 6.23 -13.35 -1.55
N PRO A 24 5.43 -13.45 -0.48
CA PRO A 24 3.99 -13.71 -0.58
C PRO A 24 3.21 -12.67 -1.38
N MET A 25 3.55 -11.38 -1.25
CA MET A 25 2.91 -10.31 -2.03
C MET A 25 3.24 -10.42 -3.52
N ILE A 26 4.48 -10.72 -3.86
CA ILE A 26 4.91 -10.93 -5.24
C ILE A 26 4.23 -12.18 -5.82
N ALA A 27 4.16 -13.28 -5.06
CA ALA A 27 3.46 -14.49 -5.49
C ALA A 27 1.96 -14.20 -5.76
N TYR A 28 1.31 -13.47 -4.85
CA TYR A 28 -0.08 -13.03 -5.03
C TYR A 28 -0.27 -12.19 -6.31
N HIS A 29 0.66 -11.26 -6.57
CA HIS A 29 0.66 -10.45 -7.80
C HIS A 29 0.70 -11.32 -9.06
N VAL A 30 1.60 -12.32 -9.08
CA VAL A 30 1.74 -13.26 -10.20
C VAL A 30 0.49 -14.15 -10.36
N GLU A 31 0.00 -14.73 -9.26
CA GLU A 31 -1.17 -15.62 -9.27
C GLU A 31 -2.44 -14.93 -9.78
N HIS A 32 -2.60 -13.63 -9.51
CA HIS A 32 -3.75 -12.86 -9.96
C HIS A 32 -3.53 -12.20 -11.32
N ASP A 33 -2.38 -12.44 -11.97
CA ASP A 33 -1.99 -11.75 -13.23
C ASP A 33 -2.22 -10.23 -13.13
N ALA A 34 -1.87 -9.65 -11.99
CA ALA A 34 -2.09 -8.24 -11.71
C ALA A 34 -1.12 -7.36 -12.51
N ASP A 35 -1.57 -6.19 -12.96
CA ASP A 35 -0.69 -5.16 -13.52
C ASP A 35 -0.05 -4.35 -12.41
N MET A 36 -0.80 -4.16 -11.31
CA MET A 36 -0.36 -3.54 -10.07
C MET A 36 -0.95 -4.27 -8.86
N THR A 37 -0.18 -4.42 -7.79
CA THR A 37 -0.68 -4.84 -6.47
C THR A 37 -0.32 -3.80 -5.43
N VAL A 38 -1.29 -3.42 -4.61
CA VAL A 38 -1.14 -2.43 -3.54
C VAL A 38 -1.16 -3.14 -2.19
N GLY A 39 -0.09 -3.00 -1.41
CA GLY A 39 -0.08 -3.41 -0.01
C GLY A 39 -1.03 -2.53 0.80
N CYS A 40 -1.92 -3.14 1.59
CA CYS A 40 -2.94 -2.41 2.33
C CYS A 40 -3.18 -2.97 3.72
N LEU A 41 -3.78 -2.15 4.58
CA LEU A 41 -4.14 -2.51 5.94
C LEU A 41 -5.40 -1.79 6.41
N ASP A 42 -6.03 -2.35 7.42
CA ASP A 42 -7.18 -1.73 8.07
C ASP A 42 -6.73 -0.59 9.00
N VAL A 43 -7.32 0.58 8.86
CA VAL A 43 -7.07 1.73 9.75
C VAL A 43 -8.38 2.26 10.32
N PRO A 44 -8.40 2.80 11.55
CA PRO A 44 -9.57 3.53 12.05
C PRO A 44 -10.00 4.64 11.10
N ILE A 45 -11.29 4.77 10.85
CA ILE A 45 -11.87 5.70 9.86
C ILE A 45 -11.45 7.15 10.09
N ASP A 46 -11.29 7.56 11.36
CA ASP A 46 -10.85 8.89 11.75
C ASP A 46 -9.40 9.19 11.37
N ARG A 47 -8.56 8.14 11.25
CA ARG A 47 -7.15 8.24 10.85
C ARG A 47 -6.93 8.07 9.35
N ALA A 48 -7.90 7.49 8.66
CA ALA A 48 -7.81 7.17 7.24
C ALA A 48 -7.60 8.40 6.34
N LYS A 49 -7.96 9.60 6.82
CA LYS A 49 -7.77 10.88 6.10
C LYS A 49 -6.30 11.21 5.77
N ALA A 50 -5.36 10.57 6.45
CA ALA A 50 -3.93 10.79 6.21
C ALA A 50 -3.35 9.92 5.07
N PHE A 51 -4.13 8.95 4.57
CA PHE A 51 -3.66 7.91 3.66
C PHE A 51 -4.46 7.87 2.36
N GLY A 52 -3.91 7.19 1.35
CA GLY A 52 -4.70 6.72 0.23
C GLY A 52 -5.69 5.64 0.70
N VAL A 53 -6.97 5.84 0.48
CA VAL A 53 -8.06 4.92 0.88
C VAL A 53 -8.59 4.20 -0.34
N MET A 54 -8.75 2.89 -0.24
CA MET A 54 -9.25 2.09 -1.35
C MET A 54 -10.47 1.26 -0.99
N THR A 55 -11.29 0.99 -1.99
CA THR A 55 -12.37 0.02 -1.92
C THR A 55 -12.03 -1.13 -2.87
N MET A 56 -12.19 -2.36 -2.41
CA MET A 56 -12.01 -3.55 -3.24
C MET A 56 -13.33 -4.32 -3.39
N ASP A 57 -13.46 -5.05 -4.48
CA ASP A 57 -14.55 -6.01 -4.67
C ASP A 57 -14.25 -7.36 -4.00
N GLU A 58 -15.18 -8.32 -4.13
CA GLU A 58 -15.07 -9.66 -3.54
C GLU A 58 -13.87 -10.47 -4.08
N SER A 59 -13.34 -10.10 -5.24
CA SER A 59 -12.16 -10.74 -5.84
C SER A 59 -10.84 -10.16 -5.34
N GLY A 60 -10.88 -9.09 -4.52
CA GLY A 60 -9.72 -8.35 -4.07
C GLY A 60 -9.22 -7.30 -5.07
N ARG A 61 -9.96 -7.06 -6.17
CA ARG A 61 -9.63 -6.00 -7.13
C ARG A 61 -9.99 -4.64 -6.55
N VAL A 62 -9.08 -3.68 -6.66
CA VAL A 62 -9.33 -2.29 -6.28
C VAL A 62 -10.25 -1.65 -7.31
N VAL A 63 -11.43 -1.21 -6.85
CA VAL A 63 -12.46 -0.58 -7.69
C VAL A 63 -12.54 0.93 -7.48
N ARG A 64 -11.98 1.43 -6.39
CA ARG A 64 -11.91 2.86 -6.08
C ARG A 64 -10.65 3.16 -5.26
N PHE A 65 -10.06 4.32 -5.52
CA PHE A 65 -8.94 4.87 -4.76
C PHE A 65 -9.16 6.37 -4.53
N GLN A 66 -8.90 6.83 -3.32
CA GLN A 66 -9.05 8.23 -2.90
C GLN A 66 -7.78 8.64 -2.13
N GLU A 67 -7.04 9.58 -2.65
CA GLU A 67 -5.85 10.10 -1.95
C GLU A 67 -6.26 11.10 -0.88
N LYS A 68 -5.94 10.81 0.37
CA LYS A 68 -6.18 11.66 1.56
C LYS A 68 -7.58 12.29 1.60
N PRO A 69 -8.65 11.48 1.53
CA PRO A 69 -10.00 12.00 1.42
C PRO A 69 -10.45 12.66 2.72
N GLU A 70 -11.24 13.75 2.62
CA GLU A 70 -11.89 14.34 3.80
C GLU A 70 -12.93 13.40 4.43
N GLN A 71 -13.57 12.59 3.60
CA GLN A 71 -14.54 11.58 3.99
C GLN A 71 -14.11 10.22 3.40
N PRO A 72 -13.31 9.45 4.15
CA PRO A 72 -12.86 8.13 3.71
C PRO A 72 -14.03 7.15 3.56
N ASP A 73 -14.00 6.35 2.51
CA ASP A 73 -14.95 5.25 2.36
C ASP A 73 -14.63 4.14 3.38
N PRO A 74 -15.63 3.66 4.14
CA PRO A 74 -15.43 2.55 5.07
C PRO A 74 -15.31 1.22 4.33
N VAL A 75 -14.71 0.24 4.99
CA VAL A 75 -14.76 -1.15 4.51
C VAL A 75 -16.20 -1.66 4.57
N PRO A 76 -16.74 -2.30 3.52
CA PRO A 76 -18.10 -2.81 3.53
C PRO A 76 -18.42 -3.66 4.77
N GLY A 77 -19.44 -3.27 5.50
CA GLY A 77 -19.87 -3.93 6.75
C GLY A 77 -19.07 -3.58 8.01
N ARG A 78 -18.11 -2.64 7.91
CA ARG A 78 -17.32 -2.14 9.07
C ARG A 78 -17.17 -0.62 8.98
N ASP A 79 -18.14 0.12 9.48
CA ASP A 79 -18.24 1.58 9.34
C ASP A 79 -17.14 2.36 10.09
N ASP A 80 -16.44 1.70 11.02
CA ASP A 80 -15.37 2.26 11.85
C ASP A 80 -13.96 2.12 11.25
N VAL A 81 -13.85 1.42 10.09
CA VAL A 81 -12.57 1.04 9.47
C VAL A 81 -12.55 1.39 7.99
N ALA A 82 -11.41 1.88 7.52
CA ALA A 82 -11.11 2.03 6.09
C ALA A 82 -9.90 1.19 5.68
N LEU A 83 -9.81 0.83 4.40
CA LEU A 83 -8.67 0.12 3.84
C LEU A 83 -7.66 1.14 3.30
N ALA A 84 -6.52 1.25 3.97
CA ALA A 84 -5.48 2.22 3.64
C ALA A 84 -4.35 1.60 2.82
N SER A 85 -3.83 2.35 1.86
CA SER A 85 -2.59 2.04 1.15
C SER A 85 -1.39 2.20 2.07
N MET A 86 -0.47 1.24 2.02
CA MET A 86 0.81 1.30 2.73
C MET A 86 1.91 2.03 1.94
N GLY A 87 1.64 2.49 0.71
CA GLY A 87 2.71 2.98 -0.16
C GLY A 87 3.69 1.88 -0.61
N ILE A 88 3.23 0.63 -0.60
CA ILE A 88 3.99 -0.53 -1.06
C ILE A 88 3.29 -1.07 -2.30
N TYR A 89 4.02 -1.13 -3.42
CA TYR A 89 3.46 -1.50 -4.71
C TYR A 89 4.31 -2.55 -5.41
N VAL A 90 3.65 -3.53 -6.05
CA VAL A 90 4.28 -4.43 -7.02
C VAL A 90 3.68 -4.13 -8.38
N PHE A 91 4.52 -3.98 -9.40
CA PHE A 91 4.12 -3.72 -10.78
C PHE A 91 4.74 -4.73 -11.74
N LYS A 92 4.03 -5.08 -12.82
CA LYS A 92 4.69 -5.54 -14.05
C LYS A 92 5.57 -4.41 -14.58
N THR A 93 6.82 -4.71 -14.90
CA THR A 93 7.82 -3.68 -15.25
C THR A 93 7.42 -2.88 -16.49
N GLU A 94 6.95 -3.54 -17.54
CA GLU A 94 6.52 -2.86 -18.78
C GLU A 94 5.34 -1.94 -18.51
N PHE A 95 4.33 -2.42 -17.77
CA PHE A 95 3.18 -1.62 -17.39
C PHE A 95 3.57 -0.37 -16.59
N LEU A 96 4.47 -0.52 -15.59
CA LEU A 96 4.98 0.62 -14.82
C LEU A 96 5.63 1.68 -15.73
N PHE A 97 6.49 1.26 -16.65
CA PHE A 97 7.15 2.20 -17.55
C PHE A 97 6.18 2.94 -18.45
N ASP A 98 5.17 2.25 -18.97
CA ASP A 98 4.15 2.87 -19.81
C ASP A 98 3.36 3.94 -19.02
N GLN A 99 2.98 3.64 -17.76
CA GLN A 99 2.29 4.61 -16.91
C GLN A 99 3.19 5.81 -16.56
N LEU A 100 4.46 5.59 -16.20
CA LEU A 100 5.39 6.67 -15.86
C LEU A 100 5.70 7.57 -17.08
N ILE A 101 5.76 7.01 -18.29
CA ILE A 101 5.96 7.79 -19.51
C ILE A 101 4.72 8.64 -19.81
N GLN A 102 3.52 8.06 -19.69
CA GLN A 102 2.25 8.78 -19.88
C GLN A 102 2.11 9.92 -18.87
N ASP A 103 2.36 9.63 -17.59
CA ASP A 103 2.27 10.62 -16.52
C ASP A 103 3.32 11.74 -16.68
N ALA A 104 4.52 11.44 -17.17
CA ALA A 104 5.58 12.44 -17.41
C ALA A 104 5.20 13.47 -18.48
N ASP A 105 4.32 13.10 -19.42
CA ASP A 105 3.84 13.98 -20.48
C ASP A 105 2.60 14.82 -20.03
N GLU A 106 2.02 14.51 -18.85
CA GLU A 106 0.85 15.21 -18.31
C GLU A 106 1.25 16.50 -17.59
N THR A 107 0.86 17.64 -18.15
CA THR A 107 1.25 18.98 -17.64
C THR A 107 0.70 19.30 -16.26
N TYR A 108 -0.41 18.69 -15.86
CA TYR A 108 -1.10 18.98 -14.59
C TYR A 108 -0.93 17.87 -13.56
N SER A 109 -0.13 16.85 -13.82
CA SER A 109 0.21 15.81 -12.87
C SER A 109 1.21 16.31 -11.83
N ASP A 110 1.02 15.92 -10.58
CA ASP A 110 2.01 16.09 -9.51
C ASP A 110 3.03 14.94 -9.50
N HIS A 111 2.86 13.96 -10.41
CA HIS A 111 3.67 12.75 -10.52
C HIS A 111 3.61 11.88 -9.26
N ASP A 112 2.45 11.83 -8.64
CA ASP A 112 2.17 11.07 -7.42
C ASP A 112 1.40 9.79 -7.73
N PHE A 113 1.83 8.64 -7.15
CA PHE A 113 1.17 7.37 -7.39
C PHE A 113 -0.27 7.35 -6.92
N GLY A 114 -0.56 7.90 -5.73
CA GLY A 114 -1.88 7.89 -5.14
C GLY A 114 -2.84 8.90 -5.77
N LYS A 115 -2.31 10.06 -6.17
CA LYS A 115 -3.10 11.16 -6.69
C LYS A 115 -3.35 11.04 -8.19
N ASP A 116 -2.33 10.66 -8.94
CA ASP A 116 -2.34 10.75 -10.40
C ASP A 116 -2.40 9.37 -11.06
N ILE A 117 -1.47 8.46 -10.73
CA ILE A 117 -1.31 7.19 -11.44
C ILE A 117 -2.40 6.19 -11.07
N ILE A 118 -2.59 5.89 -9.77
CA ILE A 118 -3.53 4.83 -9.35
C ILE A 118 -4.97 5.13 -9.81
N PRO A 119 -5.54 6.32 -9.58
CA PRO A 119 -6.88 6.62 -10.04
C PRO A 119 -7.04 6.50 -11.56
N HIS A 120 -6.01 6.88 -12.32
CA HIS A 120 -6.04 6.83 -13.78
C HIS A 120 -6.11 5.39 -14.33
N ILE A 121 -5.41 4.45 -13.70
CA ILE A 121 -5.29 3.06 -14.19
C ILE A 121 -6.43 2.13 -13.74
N LEU A 122 -7.25 2.52 -12.75
CA LEU A 122 -8.27 1.63 -12.18
C LEU A 122 -9.26 1.07 -13.19
N GLU A 123 -9.63 1.86 -14.21
CA GLU A 123 -10.60 1.44 -15.23
C GLU A 123 -10.00 0.47 -16.24
N SER A 124 -8.71 0.61 -16.54
CA SER A 124 -8.02 -0.09 -17.64
C SER A 124 -7.13 -1.24 -17.20
N ALA A 125 -6.65 -1.23 -15.94
CA ALA A 125 -5.70 -2.18 -15.41
C ALA A 125 -6.31 -3.11 -14.34
N ARG A 126 -5.65 -4.22 -14.11
CA ARG A 126 -5.94 -5.11 -12.98
C ARG A 126 -5.12 -4.70 -11.77
N VAL A 127 -5.73 -3.88 -10.92
CA VAL A 127 -5.14 -3.42 -9.66
C VAL A 127 -5.68 -4.27 -8.52
N MET A 128 -4.81 -4.97 -7.79
CA MET A 128 -5.19 -5.88 -6.70
C MET A 128 -4.79 -5.30 -5.34
N ALA A 129 -5.64 -5.48 -4.33
CA ALA A 129 -5.33 -5.16 -2.94
C ALA A 129 -4.72 -6.38 -2.25
N TYR A 130 -3.57 -6.20 -1.59
CA TYR A 130 -2.91 -7.24 -0.80
C TYR A 130 -2.95 -6.85 0.69
N PRO A 131 -3.82 -7.46 1.51
CA PRO A 131 -3.88 -7.17 2.95
C PRO A 131 -2.61 -7.62 3.67
N PHE A 132 -1.95 -6.70 4.35
CA PHE A 132 -0.75 -6.98 5.13
C PHE A 132 -1.10 -7.63 6.47
N ARG A 133 -0.84 -8.94 6.56
CA ARG A 133 -1.14 -9.76 7.72
C ARG A 133 0.05 -10.62 8.10
N GLU A 134 0.18 -10.90 9.39
CA GLU A 134 1.13 -11.88 9.89
C GLU A 134 0.77 -13.28 9.38
N ALA A 135 1.74 -13.96 8.77
CA ALA A 135 1.54 -15.31 8.22
C ALA A 135 1.13 -16.33 9.30
N SER A 136 1.62 -16.18 10.53
CA SER A 136 1.38 -17.11 11.64
C SER A 136 0.01 -16.96 12.30
N THR A 137 -0.52 -15.74 12.38
CA THR A 137 -1.73 -15.43 13.15
C THR A 137 -2.91 -15.00 12.29
N GLY A 138 -2.65 -14.59 11.05
CA GLY A 138 -3.63 -13.95 10.16
C GLY A 138 -4.09 -12.56 10.63
N ARG A 139 -3.53 -12.07 11.74
CA ARG A 139 -3.83 -10.71 12.26
C ARG A 139 -3.12 -9.67 11.42
N GLN A 140 -3.59 -8.42 11.51
CA GLN A 140 -2.88 -7.29 10.92
C GLN A 140 -1.48 -7.20 11.54
N ALA A 141 -0.45 -7.12 10.67
CA ALA A 141 0.92 -6.98 11.10
C ALA A 141 1.22 -5.55 11.57
N TYR A 142 2.28 -5.40 12.36
CA TYR A 142 2.74 -4.09 12.81
C TYR A 142 3.12 -3.19 11.63
N TRP A 143 2.55 -2.00 11.62
CA TRP A 143 2.90 -0.95 10.67
C TRP A 143 2.68 0.42 11.31
N ARG A 144 3.64 1.33 11.11
CA ARG A 144 3.55 2.73 11.55
C ARG A 144 4.05 3.65 10.44
N ASP A 145 3.24 4.64 10.13
CA ASP A 145 3.69 5.82 9.41
C ASP A 145 4.46 6.73 10.37
N VAL A 146 5.66 7.18 9.99
CA VAL A 146 6.53 8.06 10.79
C VAL A 146 6.81 9.39 10.08
N GLY A 147 5.93 9.81 9.19
CA GLY A 147 6.01 11.07 8.45
C GLY A 147 5.88 12.35 9.31
N THR A 148 5.58 12.22 10.62
CA THR A 148 5.60 13.34 11.57
C THR A 148 6.57 13.09 12.72
N VAL A 149 7.09 14.19 13.33
CA VAL A 149 7.98 14.08 14.51
C VAL A 149 7.33 13.30 15.65
N ASP A 150 6.04 13.52 15.87
CA ASP A 150 5.29 12.84 16.94
C ASP A 150 5.14 11.35 16.67
N SER A 151 4.82 10.96 15.42
CA SER A 151 4.68 9.54 15.04
C SER A 151 6.03 8.82 15.07
N PHE A 152 7.09 9.48 14.60
CA PHE A 152 8.46 8.98 14.72
C PHE A 152 8.87 8.76 16.20
N TRP A 153 8.63 9.74 17.06
CA TRP A 153 8.95 9.63 18.49
C TRP A 153 8.17 8.49 19.17
N ARG A 154 6.86 8.38 18.90
CA ARG A 154 6.02 7.29 19.44
C ARG A 154 6.49 5.93 18.98
N ALA A 155 6.79 5.75 17.71
CA ALA A 155 7.30 4.49 17.18
C ALA A 155 8.63 4.07 17.86
N ASN A 156 9.51 5.03 18.15
CA ASN A 156 10.74 4.74 18.92
C ASN A 156 10.42 4.31 20.36
N LEU A 157 9.43 4.90 21.03
CA LEU A 157 9.02 4.49 22.37
C LEU A 157 8.39 3.08 22.36
N GLU A 158 7.58 2.75 21.37
CA GLU A 158 6.99 1.41 21.23
C GLU A 158 8.05 0.30 21.14
N LEU A 159 9.23 0.59 20.57
CA LEU A 159 10.33 -0.38 20.47
C LEU A 159 11.06 -0.65 21.80
N VAL A 160 10.92 0.23 22.78
CA VAL A 160 11.56 0.07 24.11
C VAL A 160 10.57 -0.41 25.17
N ASP A 161 9.34 -0.74 24.80
CA ASP A 161 8.37 -1.37 25.68
C ASP A 161 8.88 -2.73 26.18
N ILE A 162 8.37 -3.21 27.33
CA ILE A 162 8.74 -4.50 27.91
C ILE A 162 8.42 -5.65 26.93
N THR A 163 7.32 -5.53 26.17
CA THR A 163 6.90 -6.47 25.13
C THR A 163 6.54 -5.66 23.88
N PRO A 164 7.56 -5.26 23.07
CA PRO A 164 7.29 -4.48 21.88
C PRO A 164 6.43 -5.28 20.88
N GLU A 165 5.45 -4.60 20.27
CA GLU A 165 4.60 -5.20 19.25
C GLU A 165 5.43 -5.61 18.01
N LEU A 166 6.40 -4.76 17.62
CA LEU A 166 7.39 -5.11 16.60
C LEU A 166 8.58 -5.80 17.24
N ASN A 167 8.68 -7.12 17.05
CA ASN A 167 9.86 -7.87 17.48
C ASN A 167 10.94 -7.83 16.39
N ILE A 168 12.03 -7.13 16.65
CA ILE A 168 13.17 -7.02 15.74
C ILE A 168 14.19 -8.15 15.87
N TYR A 169 14.03 -9.02 16.87
CA TYR A 169 14.94 -10.14 17.16
C TYR A 169 14.46 -11.48 16.61
N ASP A 170 13.21 -11.59 16.18
CA ASP A 170 12.71 -12.81 15.53
C ASP A 170 13.22 -12.86 14.09
N SER A 171 13.83 -14.00 13.78
CA SER A 171 14.31 -14.36 12.44
C SER A 171 13.19 -14.93 11.59
#